data_c8ed7d5ce815b12434ebbb90bbb8a7d3
#
_entry.id   c8ed7d5ce815b12434ebbb90bbb8a7d3
#
_cell.length_a   1.000
_cell.length_b   1.000
_cell.length_c   1.000
_cell.angle_alpha   90.00
_cell.angle_beta   90.00
_cell.angle_gamma   90.00
#
_symmetry.space_group_name_H-M   'P 1'
#
loop_
_entity.id
_entity.type
_entity.pdbx_description
1 polymer ?
#
loop_
_entity_poly.entity_id
_entity_poly.type
_entity_poly.pdbx_seq_one_letter_code
_entity_poly.pdbx_strand_id
1 'polypeptide(L)'
;MPFYHLDIDKFYKDPTPENLLLSLYQPDTLAMLLLREKADTSYLLIVQKQNSHWIPNILMQDFGKNIQNVKDKIPDIKNADFKIFQFEHLYFYSYINKKEQIYEDMRGNILTPKMMCNKLFTIIDAIKEAAEKGEILYL
;
A
#
# COMPACT_ATOMS: atom_id res chain seq x y z
N MET A 1 1.49 6.48 -10.02
CA MET A 1 0.43 6.04 -9.11
C MET A 1 0.55 6.78 -7.79
N PRO A 2 -0.58 7.20 -7.18
CA PRO A 2 -0.54 7.84 -5.88
C PRO A 2 0.01 6.91 -4.80
N PHE A 3 0.79 7.47 -3.88
CA PHE A 3 1.34 6.74 -2.75
C PHE A 3 0.88 7.40 -1.45
N TYR A 4 0.46 6.59 -0.49
CA TYR A 4 -0.12 7.06 0.76
C TYR A 4 0.59 6.46 1.96
N HIS A 5 0.56 7.19 3.06
CA HIS A 5 0.87 6.67 4.39
C HIS A 5 -0.43 6.52 5.18
N LEU A 6 -0.39 5.67 6.20
CA LEU A 6 -1.53 5.47 7.09
C LEU A 6 -1.36 6.34 8.34
N ASP A 7 -2.39 7.16 8.62
CA ASP A 7 -2.50 7.83 9.93
C ASP A 7 -3.00 6.79 10.94
N ILE A 8 -2.07 6.23 11.68
CA ILE A 8 -2.30 5.10 12.59
C ILE A 8 -3.31 5.45 13.66
N ASP A 9 -3.15 6.60 14.30
CA ASP A 9 -4.02 6.99 15.41
C ASP A 9 -5.45 7.24 14.94
N LYS A 10 -5.61 7.87 13.79
CA LYS A 10 -6.92 8.10 13.20
C LYS A 10 -7.64 6.80 12.86
N PHE A 11 -6.94 5.85 12.25
CA PHE A 11 -7.50 4.54 11.92
C PHE A 11 -7.82 3.74 13.17
N TYR A 12 -6.92 3.73 14.17
CA TYR A 12 -7.09 2.94 15.39
C TYR A 12 -8.31 3.36 16.20
N LYS A 13 -8.66 4.64 16.18
CA LYS A 13 -9.85 5.16 16.88
C LYS A 13 -11.16 4.66 16.27
N ASP A 14 -11.17 4.35 14.98
CA ASP A 14 -12.33 3.89 14.25
C ASP A 14 -11.88 2.95 13.13
N PRO A 15 -11.62 1.67 13.43
CA PRO A 15 -11.05 0.71 12.48
C PRO A 15 -12.10 0.13 11.52
N THR A 16 -12.75 1.01 10.78
CA THR A 16 -13.75 0.66 9.77
C THR A 16 -13.19 0.83 8.36
N PRO A 17 -13.76 0.13 7.35
CA PRO A 17 -13.34 0.31 5.96
C PRO A 17 -13.42 1.75 5.46
N GLU A 18 -14.46 2.48 5.83
CA GLU A 18 -14.63 3.88 5.43
C GLU A 18 -13.53 4.75 6.06
N ASN A 19 -13.26 4.57 7.33
CA ASN A 19 -12.23 5.34 8.02
C ASN A 19 -10.82 4.95 7.59
N LEU A 20 -10.61 3.72 7.14
CA LEU A 20 -9.31 3.32 6.57
C LEU A 20 -8.93 4.23 5.40
N LEU A 21 -9.85 4.42 4.46
CA LEU A 21 -9.59 5.31 3.31
C LEU A 21 -9.37 6.76 3.74
N LEU A 22 -10.13 7.23 4.73
CA LEU A 22 -9.98 8.59 5.27
C LEU A 22 -8.68 8.77 6.06
N SER A 23 -8.09 7.69 6.52
CA SER A 23 -6.83 7.69 7.28
C SER A 23 -5.59 7.62 6.41
N LEU A 24 -5.75 7.43 5.11
CA LEU A 24 -4.65 7.48 4.16
C LEU A 24 -4.36 8.93 3.77
N TYR A 25 -3.10 9.32 3.88
CA TYR A 25 -2.68 10.64 3.45
C TYR A 25 -1.48 10.55 2.51
N GLN A 26 -1.39 11.49 1.58
CA GLN A 26 -0.35 11.49 0.55
C GLN A 26 0.82 12.35 1.00
N PRO A 27 1.99 11.75 1.28
CA PRO A 27 3.21 12.51 1.51
C PRO A 27 3.82 12.98 0.18
N ASP A 28 4.97 13.68 0.23
CA ASP A 28 5.75 14.01 -0.97
C ASP A 28 6.45 12.76 -1.55
N THR A 29 5.65 11.77 -1.91
CA THR A 29 6.09 10.45 -2.38
C THR A 29 5.15 9.96 -3.47
N LEU A 30 5.70 9.38 -4.50
CA LEU A 30 4.95 8.75 -5.59
C LEU A 30 5.44 7.33 -5.81
N ALA A 31 4.56 6.50 -6.33
CA ALA A 31 4.92 5.18 -6.80
C ALA A 31 4.84 5.16 -8.33
N MET A 32 5.86 4.60 -8.96
CA MET A 32 5.97 4.50 -10.41
C MET A 32 6.08 3.03 -10.80
N LEU A 33 5.24 2.61 -11.74
CA LEU A 33 5.35 1.28 -12.32
C LEU A 33 6.31 1.34 -13.50
N LEU A 34 7.39 0.59 -13.40
CA LEU A 34 8.40 0.48 -14.44
C LEU A 34 8.25 -0.86 -15.16
N LEU A 35 8.17 -0.80 -16.48
CA LEU A 35 8.08 -1.98 -17.33
C LEU A 35 9.41 -2.20 -18.04
N ARG A 36 9.87 -3.45 -18.06
CA ARG A 36 11.02 -3.87 -18.88
C ARG A 36 10.54 -4.57 -20.13
N GLU A 37 10.88 -4.04 -21.29
CA GLU A 37 10.44 -4.58 -22.58
C GLU A 37 10.98 -5.99 -22.87
N LYS A 38 12.17 -6.34 -22.38
CA LYS A 38 12.87 -7.57 -22.78
C LYS A 38 12.75 -8.74 -21.81
N ALA A 39 12.14 -8.57 -20.63
CA ALA A 39 12.22 -9.59 -19.58
C ALA A 39 10.90 -9.90 -18.89
N ASP A 40 9.77 -9.47 -19.40
CA ASP A 40 8.46 -9.62 -18.75
C ASP A 40 8.49 -9.22 -17.26
N THR A 41 9.35 -8.27 -16.91
CA THR A 41 9.56 -7.86 -15.52
C THR A 41 9.02 -6.46 -15.31
N SER A 42 8.19 -6.34 -14.31
CA SER A 42 7.67 -5.05 -13.85
C SER A 42 8.24 -4.74 -12.49
N TYR A 43 8.56 -3.48 -12.26
CA TYR A 43 9.09 -3.00 -10.99
C TYR A 43 8.20 -1.89 -10.48
N LEU A 44 7.97 -1.84 -9.19
CA LEU A 44 7.41 -0.67 -8.53
C LEU A 44 8.54 0.14 -7.91
N LEU A 45 8.69 1.35 -8.38
CA LEU A 45 9.67 2.30 -7.86
C LEU A 45 8.95 3.34 -7.00
N ILE A 46 9.38 3.48 -5.75
CA ILE A 46 8.91 4.55 -4.88
C ILE A 46 9.94 5.66 -4.91
N VAL A 47 9.49 6.86 -5.26
CA VAL A 47 10.33 8.06 -5.33
C VAL A 47 9.86 9.08 -4.31
N GLN A 48 10.81 9.71 -3.65
CA GLN A 48 10.55 10.72 -2.64
C GLN A 48 11.10 12.07 -3.07
N LYS A 49 10.34 13.13 -2.84
CA LYS A 49 10.78 14.49 -3.16
C LYS A 49 11.64 15.03 -2.03
N GLN A 50 12.86 15.46 -2.36
CA GLN A 50 13.79 16.10 -1.44
C GLN A 50 14.42 17.32 -2.12
N ASN A 51 14.33 18.50 -1.51
CA ASN A 51 14.92 19.73 -2.04
C ASN A 51 14.58 19.99 -3.50
N SER A 52 13.31 19.83 -3.87
CA SER A 52 12.81 19.97 -5.25
C SER A 52 13.29 18.92 -6.25
N HIS A 53 13.96 17.86 -5.79
CA HIS A 53 14.39 16.74 -6.61
C HIS A 53 13.67 15.46 -6.22
N TRP A 54 13.35 14.63 -7.21
CA TRP A 54 12.79 13.30 -6.98
C TRP A 54 13.94 12.29 -6.86
N ILE A 55 14.01 11.60 -5.74
CA ILE A 55 15.06 10.64 -5.43
C ILE A 55 14.45 9.25 -5.32
N PRO A 56 15.02 8.24 -6.03
CA PRO A 56 14.59 6.86 -5.87
C PRO A 56 14.83 6.40 -4.43
N ASN A 57 13.81 5.80 -3.84
CA ASN A 57 13.87 5.31 -2.45
C ASN A 57 13.89 3.79 -2.40
N ILE A 58 12.88 3.14 -2.99
CA ILE A 58 12.72 1.69 -2.93
C ILE A 58 12.31 1.17 -4.31
N LEU A 59 12.92 0.05 -4.72
CA LEU A 59 12.54 -0.69 -5.91
C LEU A 59 12.03 -2.07 -5.50
N MET A 60 10.79 -2.39 -5.90
CA MET A 60 10.15 -3.66 -5.57
C MET A 60 9.74 -4.39 -6.86
N GLN A 61 10.33 -5.58 -7.09
CA GLN A 61 10.07 -6.36 -8.29
C GLN A 61 8.73 -7.09 -8.25
N ASP A 62 8.54 -7.93 -7.25
CA ASP A 62 7.34 -8.78 -7.20
C ASP A 62 6.06 -7.95 -7.02
N PHE A 63 6.13 -6.87 -6.28
CA PHE A 63 5.00 -5.98 -6.07
C PHE A 63 4.59 -5.28 -7.37
N GLY A 64 5.56 -4.83 -8.16
CA GLY A 64 5.30 -4.26 -9.48
C GLY A 64 4.67 -5.29 -10.43
N LYS A 65 5.13 -6.53 -10.40
CA LYS A 65 4.56 -7.62 -11.19
C LYS A 65 3.10 -7.89 -10.82
N ASN A 66 2.79 -7.91 -9.53
CA ASN A 66 1.42 -8.13 -9.07
C ASN A 66 0.48 -7.02 -9.56
N ILE A 67 0.91 -5.76 -9.48
CA ILE A 67 0.13 -4.62 -10.00
C ILE A 67 -0.08 -4.76 -11.50
N GLN A 68 0.95 -5.13 -12.26
CA GLN A 68 0.83 -5.32 -13.70
C GLN A 68 -0.15 -6.44 -14.05
N ASN A 69 -0.16 -7.52 -13.27
CA ASN A 69 -1.11 -8.62 -13.46
C ASN A 69 -2.56 -8.15 -13.29
N VAL A 70 -2.82 -7.29 -12.31
CA VAL A 70 -4.15 -6.69 -12.12
C VAL A 70 -4.52 -5.82 -13.32
N LYS A 71 -3.60 -4.99 -13.80
CA LYS A 71 -3.84 -4.14 -14.97
C LYS A 71 -4.14 -4.97 -16.23
N ASP A 72 -3.48 -6.10 -16.39
CA ASP A 72 -3.71 -6.99 -17.53
C ASP A 72 -5.09 -7.65 -17.47
N LYS A 73 -5.58 -7.96 -16.28
CA LYS A 73 -6.91 -8.57 -16.07
C LYS A 73 -8.05 -7.57 -16.14
N ILE A 74 -7.77 -6.31 -15.85
CA ILE A 74 -8.76 -5.23 -15.82
C ILE A 74 -8.25 -4.11 -16.75
N PRO A 75 -8.48 -4.24 -18.08
CA PRO A 75 -7.86 -3.33 -19.05
C PRO A 75 -8.23 -1.85 -18.89
N ASP A 76 -9.41 -1.57 -18.31
CA ASP A 76 -9.88 -0.19 -18.12
C ASP A 76 -9.30 0.50 -16.90
N ILE A 77 -8.56 -0.23 -16.06
CA ILE A 77 -7.98 0.33 -14.85
C ILE A 77 -6.79 1.24 -15.19
N LYS A 78 -6.74 2.41 -14.58
CA LYS A 78 -5.69 3.40 -14.80
C LYS A 78 -4.73 3.42 -13.62
N ASN A 79 -3.53 3.95 -13.83
CA ASN A 79 -2.56 4.11 -12.74
C ASN A 79 -3.13 4.93 -11.57
N ALA A 80 -3.96 5.95 -11.87
CA ALA A 80 -4.59 6.78 -10.85
C ALA A 80 -5.64 6.03 -10.01
N ASP A 81 -6.13 4.88 -10.49
CA ASP A 81 -7.12 4.08 -9.77
C ASP A 81 -6.51 3.24 -8.66
N PHE A 82 -5.19 3.07 -8.68
CA PHE A 82 -4.46 2.38 -7.61
C PHE A 82 -4.12 3.35 -6.49
N LYS A 83 -4.32 2.87 -5.26
CA LYS A 83 -3.82 3.53 -4.06
C LYS A 83 -2.80 2.61 -3.42
N ILE A 84 -1.54 2.98 -3.51
CA ILE A 84 -0.45 2.24 -2.88
C ILE A 84 -0.19 2.88 -1.54
N PHE A 85 -0.15 2.10 -0.48
CA PHE A 85 0.11 2.65 0.84
C PHE A 85 1.05 1.80 1.66
N GLN A 86 1.71 2.45 2.59
CA GLN A 86 2.68 1.87 3.49
C GLN A 86 2.22 2.00 4.94
N PHE A 87 2.40 0.92 5.67
CA PHE A 87 2.29 0.89 7.12
C PHE A 87 3.50 0.15 7.67
N GLU A 88 4.38 0.85 8.39
CA GLU A 88 5.67 0.32 8.83
C GLU A 88 6.50 -0.20 7.64
N HIS A 89 6.89 -1.48 7.63
CA HIS A 89 7.59 -2.10 6.53
C HIS A 89 6.66 -2.87 5.59
N LEU A 90 5.36 -2.74 5.78
CA LEU A 90 4.36 -3.42 4.98
C LEU A 90 3.82 -2.49 3.91
N TYR A 91 3.64 -3.03 2.70
CA TYR A 91 3.12 -2.30 1.57
C TYR A 91 1.88 -3.00 1.06
N PHE A 92 0.88 -2.21 0.72
CA PHE A 92 -0.39 -2.69 0.21
C PHE A 92 -0.80 -1.83 -0.98
N TYR A 93 -1.66 -2.37 -1.81
CA TYR A 93 -2.32 -1.54 -2.80
C TYR A 93 -3.81 -1.87 -2.84
N SER A 94 -4.57 -0.91 -3.31
CA SER A 94 -6.02 -0.97 -3.36
C SER A 94 -6.50 -0.46 -4.70
N TYR A 95 -7.58 -1.05 -5.19
CA TYR A 95 -8.24 -0.65 -6.42
C TYR A 95 -9.72 -1.01 -6.35
N ILE A 96 -10.51 -0.46 -7.27
CA ILE A 96 -11.93 -0.76 -7.37
C ILE A 96 -12.16 -1.63 -8.60
N ASN A 97 -12.80 -2.78 -8.42
CA ASN A 97 -13.22 -3.68 -9.48
C ASN A 97 -14.71 -3.95 -9.33
N LYS A 98 -15.51 -3.63 -10.37
CA LYS A 98 -16.97 -3.83 -10.36
C LYS A 98 -17.63 -3.24 -9.11
N LYS A 99 -17.27 -2.01 -8.75
CA LYS A 99 -17.73 -1.27 -7.58
C LYS A 99 -17.28 -1.84 -6.22
N GLU A 100 -16.43 -2.86 -6.21
CA GLU A 100 -15.88 -3.42 -4.99
C GLU A 100 -14.49 -2.90 -4.73
N GLN A 101 -14.23 -2.45 -3.51
CA GLN A 101 -12.89 -2.08 -3.06
C GLN A 101 -12.11 -3.36 -2.75
N ILE A 102 -10.96 -3.53 -3.39
CA ILE A 102 -10.09 -4.68 -3.22
C ILE A 102 -8.74 -4.20 -2.70
N TYR A 103 -8.18 -4.94 -1.76
CA TYR A 103 -6.84 -4.73 -1.23
C TYR A 103 -5.97 -5.95 -1.55
N GLU A 104 -4.70 -5.72 -1.83
CA GLU A 104 -3.72 -6.80 -1.99
C GLU A 104 -2.46 -6.44 -1.22
N ASP A 105 -1.81 -7.47 -0.67
CA ASP A 105 -0.52 -7.31 -0.01
C ASP A 105 0.65 -7.50 -1.00
N MET A 106 1.87 -7.41 -0.49
CA MET A 106 3.08 -7.56 -1.32
C MET A 106 3.23 -8.93 -1.96
N ARG A 107 2.55 -9.94 -1.43
CA ARG A 107 2.59 -11.32 -1.94
C ARG A 107 1.46 -11.62 -2.92
N GLY A 108 0.60 -10.65 -3.20
CA GLY A 108 -0.55 -10.81 -4.06
C GLY A 108 -1.76 -11.46 -3.40
N ASN A 109 -1.79 -11.55 -2.08
CA ASN A 109 -2.97 -12.02 -1.37
C ASN A 109 -4.07 -10.97 -1.40
N ILE A 110 -5.26 -11.40 -1.82
CA ILE A 110 -6.42 -10.51 -1.92
C ILE A 110 -7.12 -10.44 -0.55
N LEU A 111 -7.41 -9.23 -0.12
CA LEU A 111 -8.07 -8.94 1.14
C LEU A 111 -9.34 -8.12 0.88
N THR A 112 -10.45 -8.51 1.50
CA THR A 112 -11.65 -7.67 1.55
C THR A 112 -11.38 -6.44 2.42
N PRO A 113 -12.17 -5.35 2.30
CA PRO A 113 -12.00 -4.19 3.18
C PRO A 113 -12.03 -4.57 4.66
N LYS A 114 -12.92 -5.46 5.06
CA LYS A 114 -13.02 -5.92 6.44
C LYS A 114 -11.77 -6.70 6.88
N MET A 115 -11.29 -7.61 6.03
CA MET A 115 -10.07 -8.38 6.30
C MET A 115 -8.86 -7.45 6.42
N MET A 116 -8.77 -6.43 5.57
CA MET A 116 -7.69 -5.44 5.62
C MET A 116 -7.72 -4.66 6.93
N CYS A 117 -8.89 -4.19 7.35
CA CYS A 117 -9.05 -3.49 8.63
C CYS A 117 -8.66 -4.37 9.82
N ASN A 118 -9.09 -5.62 9.83
CA ASN A 118 -8.75 -6.56 10.90
C ASN A 118 -7.25 -6.82 10.96
N LYS A 119 -6.61 -7.00 9.80
CA LYS A 119 -5.17 -7.22 9.72
C LYS A 119 -4.40 -6.01 10.26
N LEU A 120 -4.72 -4.81 9.81
CA LEU A 120 -4.06 -3.58 10.27
C LEU A 120 -4.30 -3.34 11.76
N PHE A 121 -5.54 -3.49 12.21
CA PHE A 121 -5.86 -3.31 13.62
C PHE A 121 -5.07 -4.27 14.51
N THR A 122 -4.98 -5.54 14.14
CA THR A 122 -4.24 -6.55 14.89
C THR A 122 -2.76 -6.18 15.00
N ILE A 123 -2.15 -5.73 13.91
CA ILE A 123 -0.73 -5.32 13.90
C ILE A 123 -0.52 -4.07 14.76
N ILE A 124 -1.37 -3.07 14.61
CA ILE A 124 -1.27 -1.81 15.37
C ILE A 124 -1.43 -2.09 16.87
N ASP A 125 -2.42 -2.90 17.22
CA ASP A 125 -2.69 -3.27 18.62
C ASP A 125 -1.48 -3.98 19.24
N ALA A 126 -0.86 -4.90 18.50
CA ALA A 126 0.34 -5.60 18.93
C ALA A 126 1.53 -4.64 19.12
N ILE A 127 1.70 -3.67 18.23
CA ILE A 127 2.75 -2.65 18.34
C ILE A 127 2.54 -1.78 19.58
N LYS A 128 1.31 -1.33 19.81
CA LYS A 128 0.97 -0.50 20.97
C LYS A 128 1.19 -1.28 22.28
N GLU A 129 0.80 -2.54 22.31
CA GLU A 129 1.02 -3.41 23.47
C GLU A 129 2.50 -3.64 23.74
N ALA A 130 3.30 -3.91 22.72
CA ALA A 130 4.74 -4.07 22.83
C ALA A 130 5.41 -2.78 23.35
N ALA A 131 4.99 -1.62 22.86
CA ALA A 131 5.50 -0.33 23.31
C ALA A 131 5.21 -0.07 24.78
N GLU A 132 4.02 -0.42 25.26
CA GLU A 132 3.64 -0.29 26.69
C GLU A 132 4.52 -1.18 27.58
N LYS A 133 4.94 -2.34 27.09
CA LYS A 133 5.82 -3.27 27.80
C LYS A 133 7.30 -2.97 27.63
N GLY A 134 7.66 -1.97 26.81
CA GLY A 134 9.05 -1.68 26.47
C GLY A 134 9.71 -2.75 25.58
N GLU A 135 8.92 -3.55 24.88
CA GLU A 135 9.39 -4.59 23.97
C GLU A 135 9.58 -4.04 22.55
N ILE A 136 10.43 -4.72 21.76
CA ILE A 136 10.61 -4.42 20.34
C ILE A 136 9.86 -5.47 19.53
N LEU A 137 8.98 -5.01 18.62
CA LEU A 137 8.25 -5.88 17.73
C LEU A 137 8.84 -5.81 16.32
N TYR A 138 9.19 -6.99 15.77
CA TYR A 138 9.66 -7.12 14.40
C TYR A 138 8.51 -7.58 13.49
N LEU A 139 8.25 -6.80 12.44
CA LEU A 139 7.19 -7.09 11.47
C LEU A 139 7.74 -7.73 10.20
#